data_cb13d4fa7680d406c6642178d664ebb7
#
_entry.id   cb13d4fa7680d406c6642178d664ebb7
#
_cell.length_a   1.000
_cell.length_b   1.000
_cell.length_c   1.000
_cell.angle_alpha   90.00
_cell.angle_beta   90.00
_cell.angle_gamma   90.00
#
_symmetry.space_group_name_H-M   'P 1'
#
loop_
_entity.id
_entity.type
_entity.pdbx_description
1 polymer ?
#
loop_
_entity_poly.entity_id
_entity_poly.type
_entity_poly.pdbx_seq_one_letter_code
_entity_poly.pdbx_strand_id
1 'polypeptide(L)'
;MWNSTTQKRAVHSSMASETVAVWSAAKITDYLKGFLIELGLAKKETPSLLYTDAACVVRHAATVKRAVDKTLIGSMGAIRERHESTVDPIRLSHLPGNENPADILTKAKVNRNVLIEILVKAKIKDYTKTKVIYSNKKKKEENALL
;
A
#
# COMPACT_ATOMS: atom_id res chain seq x y z
N MET A 1 14.55 2.39 5.40
CA MET A 1 14.98 3.34 4.33
C MET A 1 13.95 4.46 4.26
N TRP A 2 14.38 5.69 4.37
CA TRP A 2 13.53 6.88 4.19
C TRP A 2 13.90 7.54 2.87
N ASN A 3 12.89 7.95 2.10
CA ASN A 3 13.10 8.64 0.83
C ASN A 3 12.12 9.81 0.71
N SER A 4 12.63 10.97 0.37
CA SER A 4 11.86 12.18 0.09
C SER A 4 12.29 12.72 -1.26
N THR A 5 11.40 12.65 -2.24
CA THR A 5 11.65 13.14 -3.59
C THR A 5 10.48 13.97 -4.08
N THR A 6 10.79 15.01 -4.84
CA THR A 6 9.76 15.78 -5.56
C THR A 6 9.22 14.92 -6.72
N GLN A 7 7.91 14.82 -6.84
CA GLN A 7 7.29 14.16 -7.97
C GLN A 7 7.62 14.90 -9.25
N LYS A 8 8.21 14.21 -10.21
CA LYS A 8 8.59 14.77 -11.53
C LYS A 8 7.41 14.89 -12.50
N ARG A 9 6.25 14.29 -12.18
CA ARG A 9 5.04 14.36 -12.99
C ARG A 9 4.08 15.38 -12.43
N ALA A 10 3.53 16.23 -13.28
CA ALA A 10 2.34 16.99 -12.95
C ALA A 10 1.18 16.02 -12.71
N VAL A 11 0.54 16.11 -11.56
CA VAL A 11 -0.62 15.30 -11.20
C VAL A 11 -1.82 16.21 -11.00
N HIS A 12 -2.96 15.80 -11.57
CA HIS A 12 -4.18 16.63 -11.56
C HIS A 12 -5.04 16.43 -10.31
N SER A 13 -4.68 15.48 -9.42
CA SER A 13 -5.44 15.22 -8.20
C SER A 13 -4.55 14.66 -7.10
N SER A 14 -4.98 14.82 -5.83
CA SER A 14 -4.32 14.20 -4.68
C SER A 14 -4.27 12.67 -4.81
N MET A 15 -5.34 12.05 -5.32
CA MET A 15 -5.36 10.61 -5.58
C MET A 15 -4.28 10.18 -6.58
N ALA A 16 -4.02 10.98 -7.63
CA ALA A 16 -2.98 10.71 -8.59
C ALA A 16 -1.59 10.75 -7.94
N SER A 17 -1.35 11.76 -7.10
CA SER A 17 -0.12 11.90 -6.32
C SER A 17 0.12 10.68 -5.41
N GLU A 18 -0.90 10.28 -4.67
CA GLU A 18 -0.85 9.12 -3.78
C GLU A 18 -0.63 7.80 -4.55
N THR A 19 -1.27 7.65 -5.71
CA THR A 19 -1.06 6.45 -6.56
C THR A 19 0.37 6.35 -7.04
N VAL A 20 0.98 7.47 -7.46
CA VAL A 20 2.38 7.51 -7.88
C VAL A 20 3.31 7.19 -6.70
N ALA A 21 3.00 7.68 -5.51
CA ALA A 21 3.76 7.40 -4.30
C ALA A 21 3.69 5.91 -3.93
N VAL A 22 2.50 5.31 -3.94
CA VAL A 22 2.29 3.87 -3.69
C VAL A 22 3.04 3.02 -4.72
N TRP A 23 2.99 3.38 -6.00
CA TRP A 23 3.73 2.66 -7.04
C TRP A 23 5.25 2.77 -6.87
N SER A 24 5.75 3.93 -6.45
CA SER A 24 7.16 4.12 -6.15
C SER A 24 7.60 3.31 -4.93
N ALA A 25 6.77 3.28 -3.89
CA ALA A 25 7.01 2.46 -2.71
C ALA A 25 7.01 0.96 -3.05
N ALA A 26 6.11 0.50 -3.93
CA ALA A 26 6.09 -0.88 -4.39
C ALA A 26 7.42 -1.31 -5.04
N LYS A 27 8.00 -0.46 -5.89
CA LYS A 27 9.32 -0.75 -6.51
C LYS A 27 10.46 -0.84 -5.49
N ILE A 28 10.46 0.04 -4.48
CA ILE A 28 11.45 0.00 -3.41
C ILE A 28 11.28 -1.29 -2.60
N THR A 29 10.04 -1.69 -2.35
CA THR A 29 9.70 -2.93 -1.64
C THR A 29 10.22 -4.15 -2.39
N ASP A 30 10.13 -4.17 -3.72
CA ASP A 30 10.67 -5.24 -4.56
C ASP A 30 12.18 -5.38 -4.41
N TYR A 31 12.88 -4.25 -4.48
CA TYR A 31 14.33 -4.23 -4.29
C TYR A 31 14.72 -4.78 -2.92
N LEU A 32 14.06 -4.31 -1.85
CA LEU A 32 14.34 -4.77 -0.48
C LEU A 32 13.99 -6.25 -0.31
N LYS A 33 12.88 -6.70 -0.89
CA LYS A 33 12.48 -8.10 -0.84
C LYS A 33 13.49 -9.00 -1.56
N GLY A 34 13.97 -8.59 -2.74
CA GLY A 34 15.02 -9.29 -3.45
C GLY A 34 16.26 -9.50 -2.58
N PHE A 35 16.70 -8.44 -1.92
CA PHE A 35 17.83 -8.50 -0.98
C PHE A 35 17.56 -9.45 0.21
N LEU A 36 16.35 -9.43 0.78
CA LEU A 36 16.00 -10.35 1.87
C LEU A 36 15.93 -11.81 1.41
N ILE A 37 15.53 -12.06 0.17
CA ILE A 37 15.54 -13.40 -0.42
C ILE A 37 16.99 -13.91 -0.58
N GLU A 38 17.89 -13.08 -1.10
CA GLU A 38 19.32 -13.42 -1.24
C GLU A 38 19.96 -13.74 0.11
N LEU A 39 19.55 -13.06 1.17
CA LEU A 39 20.00 -13.36 2.54
C LEU A 39 19.30 -14.58 3.18
N GLY A 40 18.37 -15.24 2.50
CA GLY A 40 17.61 -16.36 3.03
C GLY A 40 16.57 -15.97 4.10
N LEU A 41 16.27 -14.67 4.26
CA LEU A 41 15.36 -14.14 5.28
C LEU A 41 13.90 -14.04 4.80
N ALA A 42 13.66 -14.16 3.50
CA ALA A 42 12.31 -14.11 2.91
C ALA A 42 12.19 -15.13 1.78
N LYS A 43 10.95 -15.48 1.44
CA LYS A 43 10.59 -16.26 0.26
C LYS A 43 9.88 -15.38 -0.77
N LYS A 44 9.93 -15.76 -2.04
CA LYS A 44 9.28 -15.01 -3.12
C LYS A 44 7.77 -14.88 -2.90
N GLU A 45 7.13 -15.93 -2.44
CA GLU A 45 5.70 -16.02 -2.16
C GLU A 45 5.27 -15.25 -0.89
N THR A 46 6.21 -14.87 -0.04
CA THR A 46 5.91 -14.09 1.17
C THR A 46 5.32 -12.73 0.76
N PRO A 47 4.12 -12.37 1.21
CA PRO A 47 3.52 -11.09 0.85
C PRO A 47 4.32 -9.90 1.36
N SER A 48 4.55 -8.92 0.51
CA SER A 48 5.03 -7.61 0.93
C SER A 48 3.86 -6.75 1.39
N LEU A 49 3.92 -6.26 2.61
CA LEU A 49 2.86 -5.41 3.17
C LEU A 49 3.17 -3.94 2.87
N LEU A 50 2.26 -3.27 2.21
CA LEU A 50 2.36 -1.86 1.88
C LEU A 50 1.17 -1.10 2.48
N TYR A 51 1.46 -0.08 3.26
CA TYR A 51 0.45 0.72 3.94
C TYR A 51 0.39 2.13 3.36
N THR A 52 -0.82 2.66 3.24
CA THR A 52 -1.07 4.06 2.85
C THR A 52 -2.27 4.61 3.61
N ASP A 53 -2.26 5.90 3.92
CA ASP A 53 -3.40 6.62 4.48
C ASP A 53 -4.43 7.05 3.41
N ALA A 54 -4.07 6.89 2.13
CA ALA A 54 -4.94 7.17 1.01
C ALA A 54 -5.97 6.03 0.77
N ALA A 55 -7.07 6.02 1.53
CA ALA A 55 -8.14 5.03 1.40
C ALA A 55 -8.71 4.92 -0.03
N CYS A 56 -8.66 6.01 -0.82
CA CYS A 56 -9.10 6.01 -2.21
C CYS A 56 -8.21 5.11 -3.09
N VAL A 57 -6.90 5.08 -2.87
CA VAL A 57 -5.96 4.23 -3.63
C VAL A 57 -6.19 2.76 -3.30
N VAL A 58 -6.33 2.41 -2.00
CA VAL A 58 -6.63 1.05 -1.57
C VAL A 58 -7.94 0.55 -2.19
N ARG A 59 -8.97 1.39 -2.17
CA ARG A 59 -10.27 1.09 -2.75
C ARG A 59 -10.19 0.87 -4.27
N HIS A 60 -9.42 1.70 -4.97
CA HIS A 60 -9.20 1.55 -6.42
C HIS A 60 -8.40 0.30 -6.77
N ALA A 61 -7.42 -0.07 -5.97
CA ALA A 61 -6.67 -1.30 -6.15
C ALA A 61 -7.54 -2.55 -5.99
N ALA A 62 -8.52 -2.50 -5.07
CA ALA A 62 -9.45 -3.60 -4.80
C ALA A 62 -10.66 -3.66 -5.76
N THR A 63 -10.80 -2.72 -6.68
CA THR A 63 -11.96 -2.67 -7.60
C THR A 63 -11.51 -2.71 -9.06
N VAL A 64 -12.29 -3.37 -9.92
CA VAL A 64 -12.03 -3.47 -11.36
C VAL A 64 -12.32 -2.15 -12.11
N LYS A 65 -12.79 -1.13 -11.42
CA LYS A 65 -13.10 0.16 -12.04
C LYS A 65 -11.86 0.79 -12.64
N ARG A 66 -11.99 1.24 -13.90
CA ARG A 66 -10.94 1.95 -14.62
C ARG A 66 -10.57 3.25 -13.88
N ALA A 67 -9.29 3.54 -13.77
CA ALA A 67 -8.86 4.84 -13.27
C ALA A 67 -9.41 5.95 -14.18
N VAL A 68 -9.99 6.99 -13.58
CA VAL A 68 -10.53 8.14 -14.31
C VAL A 68 -9.39 8.90 -15.01
N ASP A 69 -8.25 8.98 -14.36
CA ASP A 69 -7.04 9.59 -14.94
C ASP A 69 -6.29 8.55 -15.79
N LYS A 70 -6.28 8.78 -17.09
CA LYS A 70 -5.60 7.91 -18.07
C LYS A 70 -4.12 7.70 -17.78
N THR A 71 -3.45 8.67 -17.15
CA THR A 71 -2.03 8.60 -16.82
C THR A 71 -1.74 7.60 -15.69
N LEU A 72 -2.74 7.22 -14.91
CA LEU A 72 -2.64 6.30 -13.80
C LEU A 72 -3.00 4.85 -14.16
N ILE A 73 -3.56 4.61 -15.35
CA ILE A 73 -4.06 3.29 -15.75
C ILE A 73 -2.97 2.22 -15.59
N GLY A 74 -1.75 2.52 -16.08
CA GLY A 74 -0.63 1.58 -15.98
C GLY A 74 -0.21 1.31 -14.53
N SER A 75 -0.03 2.35 -13.72
CA SER A 75 0.39 2.21 -12.32
C SER A 75 -0.68 1.50 -11.48
N MET A 76 -1.95 1.83 -11.67
CA MET A 76 -3.06 1.18 -10.96
C MET A 76 -3.25 -0.27 -11.41
N GLY A 77 -3.09 -0.54 -12.71
CA GLY A 77 -3.12 -1.90 -13.25
C GLY A 77 -2.04 -2.78 -12.63
N ALA A 78 -0.80 -2.29 -12.60
CA ALA A 78 0.32 -3.00 -12.02
C ALA A 78 0.18 -3.21 -10.49
N ILE A 79 -0.33 -2.21 -9.75
CA ILE A 79 -0.62 -2.36 -8.31
C ILE A 79 -1.68 -3.44 -8.08
N ARG A 80 -2.74 -3.46 -8.90
CA ARG A 80 -3.84 -4.43 -8.80
C ARG A 80 -3.36 -5.84 -9.12
N GLU A 81 -2.65 -6.03 -10.22
CA GLU A 81 -2.08 -7.31 -10.63
C GLU A 81 -1.24 -7.91 -9.49
N ARG A 82 -0.40 -7.10 -8.88
CA ARG A 82 0.42 -7.54 -7.76
C ARG A 82 -0.37 -7.78 -6.47
N HIS A 83 -1.44 -7.03 -6.25
CA HIS A 83 -2.33 -7.26 -5.12
C HIS A 83 -3.06 -8.61 -5.22
N GLU A 84 -3.38 -9.05 -6.42
CA GLU A 84 -4.05 -10.32 -6.73
C GLU A 84 -3.05 -11.48 -6.92
N SER A 85 -1.77 -11.19 -7.14
CA SER A 85 -0.74 -12.20 -7.38
C SER A 85 -0.58 -13.17 -6.21
N THR A 86 -0.32 -14.43 -6.54
CA THR A 86 0.07 -15.49 -5.60
C THR A 86 1.57 -15.76 -5.60
N VAL A 87 2.26 -15.37 -6.67
CA VAL A 87 3.70 -15.67 -6.86
C VAL A 87 4.58 -14.63 -6.20
N ASP A 88 4.23 -13.35 -6.32
CA ASP A 88 4.97 -12.24 -5.72
C ASP A 88 3.99 -11.16 -5.23
N PRO A 89 3.25 -11.47 -4.17
CA PRO A 89 2.15 -10.63 -3.76
C PRO A 89 2.60 -9.34 -3.06
N ILE A 90 1.93 -8.23 -3.39
CA ILE A 90 1.89 -7.03 -2.55
C ILE A 90 0.50 -6.94 -1.93
N ARG A 91 0.43 -6.76 -0.62
CA ARG A 91 -0.83 -6.53 0.09
C ARG A 91 -0.91 -5.06 0.48
N LEU A 92 -1.69 -4.31 -0.27
CA LEU A 92 -1.94 -2.90 0.00
C LEU A 92 -3.08 -2.77 1.02
N SER A 93 -2.82 -2.06 2.11
CA SER A 93 -3.78 -1.86 3.19
C SER A 93 -3.85 -0.39 3.60
N HIS A 94 -5.03 0.02 4.06
CA HIS A 94 -5.23 1.35 4.61
C HIS A 94 -4.71 1.42 6.05
N LEU A 95 -3.95 2.47 6.32
CA LEU A 95 -3.46 2.82 7.65
C LEU A 95 -3.99 4.22 8.01
N PRO A 96 -4.74 4.38 9.12
CA PRO A 96 -5.17 5.71 9.54
C PRO A 96 -3.99 6.66 9.74
N GLY A 97 -4.14 7.92 9.30
CA GLY A 97 -3.04 8.88 9.32
C GLY A 97 -2.48 9.15 10.72
N ASN A 98 -3.30 9.08 11.78
CA ASN A 98 -2.86 9.21 13.17
C ASN A 98 -2.03 8.01 13.68
N GLU A 99 -2.05 6.90 12.98
CA GLU A 99 -1.28 5.69 13.25
C GLU A 99 -0.14 5.49 12.24
N ASN A 100 -0.02 6.39 11.25
CA ASN A 100 0.99 6.31 10.21
C ASN A 100 2.36 6.78 10.71
N PRO A 101 3.36 5.90 10.91
CA PRO A 101 4.66 6.30 11.38
C PRO A 101 5.41 7.21 10.39
N ALA A 102 5.08 7.16 9.10
CA ALA A 102 5.68 8.02 8.08
C ALA A 102 5.27 9.50 8.25
N ASP A 103 4.09 9.78 8.79
CA ASP A 103 3.61 11.13 9.07
C ASP A 103 4.51 11.86 10.09
N ILE A 104 5.11 11.12 11.00
CA ILE A 104 6.01 11.66 12.02
C ILE A 104 7.26 12.29 11.38
N LEU A 105 7.67 11.79 10.23
CA LEU A 105 8.85 12.28 9.51
C LEU A 105 8.55 13.53 8.66
N THR A 106 7.28 13.82 8.43
CA THR A 106 6.86 14.90 7.51
C THR A 106 6.00 15.97 8.16
N LYS A 107 5.38 15.68 9.31
CA LYS A 107 4.45 16.60 9.99
C LYS A 107 4.96 17.01 11.36
N ALA A 108 4.94 18.32 11.66
CA ALA A 108 5.49 18.87 12.92
C ALA A 108 4.67 18.51 14.18
N LYS A 109 3.38 18.19 14.04
CA LYS A 109 2.45 17.94 15.16
C LYS A 109 1.85 16.53 15.09
N VAL A 110 2.70 15.51 15.25
CA VAL A 110 2.23 14.11 15.24
C VAL A 110 2.60 13.41 16.54
N ASN A 111 1.79 12.47 16.95
CA ASN A 111 2.06 11.63 18.11
C ASN A 111 3.27 10.73 17.86
N ARG A 112 4.42 11.08 18.46
CA ARG A 112 5.68 10.34 18.31
C ARG A 112 5.68 8.96 18.96
N ASN A 113 4.68 8.65 19.78
CA ASN A 113 4.64 7.36 20.50
C ASN A 113 4.58 6.16 19.55
N VAL A 114 3.93 6.30 18.40
CA VAL A 114 3.87 5.23 17.39
C VAL A 114 5.27 4.87 16.88
N LEU A 115 6.10 5.89 16.58
CA LEU A 115 7.49 5.65 16.15
C LEU A 115 8.33 5.05 17.27
N ILE A 116 8.18 5.55 18.49
CA ILE A 116 8.89 5.04 19.67
C ILE A 116 8.51 3.57 19.90
N GLU A 117 7.23 3.20 19.76
CA GLU A 117 6.80 1.81 19.90
C GLU A 117 7.43 0.90 18.84
N ILE A 118 7.51 1.35 17.60
CA ILE A 118 8.17 0.59 16.53
C ILE A 118 9.66 0.43 16.81
N LEU A 119 10.36 1.52 17.14
CA LEU A 119 11.81 1.51 17.32
C LEU A 119 12.26 0.80 18.60
N VAL A 120 11.53 0.97 19.70
CA VAL A 120 11.93 0.46 21.01
C VAL A 120 11.39 -0.95 21.26
N LYS A 121 10.15 -1.22 20.86
CA LYS A 121 9.49 -2.51 21.12
C LYS A 121 9.59 -3.47 19.96
N ALA A 122 10.14 -3.05 18.81
CA ALA A 122 10.15 -3.80 17.54
C ALA A 122 8.75 -4.35 17.18
N LYS A 123 7.69 -3.69 17.65
CA LYS A 123 6.31 -4.06 17.41
C LYS A 123 5.72 -3.19 16.32
N ILE A 124 5.50 -3.80 15.18
CA ILE A 124 4.62 -3.22 14.16
C ILE A 124 3.22 -3.75 14.47
N LYS A 125 2.26 -2.83 14.68
CA LYS A 125 0.85 -3.20 14.83
C LYS A 125 0.38 -3.92 13.57
N ASP A 126 -0.17 -5.11 13.72
CA ASP A 126 -0.65 -5.90 12.57
C ASP A 126 -1.97 -5.32 12.05
N TYR A 127 -1.88 -4.56 10.98
CA TYR A 127 -3.05 -3.97 10.29
C TYR A 127 -3.67 -4.91 9.25
N THR A 128 -3.08 -6.09 9.01
CA THR A 128 -3.65 -7.06 8.05
C THR A 128 -4.99 -7.62 8.54
N LYS A 129 -5.22 -7.60 9.84
CA LYS A 129 -6.48 -8.02 10.49
C LYS A 129 -7.55 -6.93 10.50
N THR A 130 -7.23 -5.70 10.14
CA THR A 130 -8.22 -4.65 9.96
C THR A 130 -9.07 -5.08 8.77
N LYS A 131 -10.30 -5.54 9.04
CA LYS A 131 -11.26 -6.06 8.05
C LYS A 131 -11.22 -5.18 6.81
N VAL A 132 -10.74 -5.75 5.72
CA VAL A 132 -10.94 -5.17 4.39
C VAL A 132 -12.45 -5.21 4.18
N ILE A 133 -13.12 -4.10 4.44
CA ILE A 133 -14.59 -3.93 4.35
C ILE A 133 -15.12 -4.26 2.92
N TYR A 134 -14.22 -4.60 2.01
CA TYR A 134 -14.48 -4.76 0.58
C TYR A 134 -14.65 -6.22 0.10
N SER A 135 -14.37 -7.23 0.93
CA SER A 135 -14.57 -8.63 0.55
C SER A 135 -16.04 -9.07 0.50
N ASN A 136 -16.92 -8.30 1.16
CA ASN A 136 -18.34 -8.67 1.25
C ASN A 136 -19.20 -8.24 0.05
N LYS A 137 -18.69 -7.40 -0.86
CA LYS A 137 -19.46 -7.04 -2.07
C LYS A 137 -19.37 -8.10 -3.17
N LYS A 138 -18.20 -8.75 -3.33
CA LYS A 138 -18.04 -9.84 -4.30
C LYS A 138 -18.98 -11.02 -3.99
N LYS A 139 -19.08 -11.40 -2.71
CA LYS A 139 -20.01 -12.47 -2.29
C LYS A 139 -21.49 -12.12 -2.48
N LYS A 140 -21.87 -10.84 -2.41
CA LYS A 140 -23.26 -10.42 -2.67
C LYS A 140 -23.60 -10.36 -4.15
N GLU A 141 -22.65 -10.05 -5.00
CA GLU A 141 -22.85 -10.03 -6.46
C GLU A 141 -22.86 -11.46 -7.06
N GLU A 142 -22.05 -12.39 -6.53
CA GLU A 142 -22.12 -13.81 -6.92
C GLU A 142 -23.40 -14.50 -6.44
N ASN A 143 -23.92 -14.17 -5.26
CA ASN A 143 -25.19 -14.73 -4.76
C ASN A 143 -26.43 -14.07 -5.35
N ALA A 144 -26.30 -12.99 -6.10
CA ALA A 144 -27.42 -12.35 -6.82
C ALA A 144 -27.53 -12.82 -8.29
N LEU A 145 -26.58 -13.65 -8.75
CA LEU A 145 -26.53 -14.23 -10.10
C LEU A 145 -26.85 -15.73 -10.12
N LEU A 146 -27.22 -16.30 -8.97
CA LEU A 146 -27.79 -17.65 -8.81
C LEU A 146 -29.27 -17.53 -8.43
#